data_bde31604e4a5cff7970b87d1863a4455
#
_entry.id   bde31604e4a5cff7970b87d1863a4455
#
_cell.length_a   1.000
_cell.length_b   1.000
_cell.length_c   1.000
_cell.angle_alpha   90.00
_cell.angle_beta   90.00
_cell.angle_gamma   90.00
#
_symmetry.space_group_name_H-M   'P 1'
#
loop_
_entity.id
_entity.type
_entity.pdbx_description
1 polymer ?
#
loop_
_entity_poly.entity_id
_entity_poly.type
_entity_poly.pdbx_seq_one_letter_code
_entity_poly.pdbx_strand_id
1 'polypeptide(L)'
;MKILYAEWLKTKRTAVRLLTFCIPVVFAALLTGYFAIRGIDKNAQTLAFQAFFEVWTVCVIPLGIGILSGLVVHYEELAGNFNGFLINKVSRYGLYWSKFLLSVLSMTASTLIATIVLGVSLDVFLNVPISWPIFIAASILAIIGTLPLLALHLWAGFQWGMGATIGVSIGGLLMAALMGATNLGDSIWQFIPWTWPVRLAMLPGAYLQFAGDMHFPPEVISSGFVLKQLIMGLAASSLCLAVALIGGMLWFHRWEGRKSYD
;
A
#
# COMPACT_ATOMS: atom_id res chain seq x y z
N MET A 1 -17.95 14.60 2.33
CA MET A 1 -16.83 15.43 1.86
C MET A 1 -16.28 16.40 2.91
N LYS A 2 -17.09 17.15 3.66
CA LYS A 2 -16.59 18.12 4.67
C LYS A 2 -15.71 17.48 5.76
N ILE A 3 -16.03 16.28 6.26
CA ILE A 3 -15.28 15.57 7.30
C ILE A 3 -13.89 15.16 6.79
N LEU A 4 -13.81 14.56 5.60
CA LEU A 4 -12.55 14.15 4.99
C LEU A 4 -11.61 15.35 4.73
N TYR A 5 -12.17 16.47 4.27
CA TYR A 5 -11.42 17.70 4.09
C TYR A 5 -10.86 18.24 5.43
N ALA A 6 -11.66 18.20 6.48
CA ALA A 6 -11.20 18.57 7.82
C ALA A 6 -10.08 17.64 8.32
N GLU A 7 -10.21 16.32 8.10
CA GLU A 7 -9.16 15.35 8.42
C GLU A 7 -7.87 15.62 7.64
N TRP A 8 -7.98 15.91 6.33
CA TRP A 8 -6.82 16.29 5.52
C TRP A 8 -6.13 17.57 6.01
N LEU A 9 -6.90 18.56 6.46
CA LEU A 9 -6.33 19.78 7.04
C LEU A 9 -5.58 19.52 8.35
N LYS A 10 -6.05 18.59 9.18
CA LYS A 10 -5.36 18.19 10.43
C LYS A 10 -3.97 17.59 10.15
N THR A 11 -3.75 16.97 8.99
CA THR A 11 -2.43 16.43 8.63
C THR A 11 -1.40 17.49 8.26
N LYS A 12 -1.79 18.79 8.15
CA LYS A 12 -0.86 19.85 7.79
C LYS A 12 0.24 19.98 8.85
N ARG A 13 1.49 19.93 8.40
CA ARG A 13 2.70 19.97 9.25
C ARG A 13 2.86 18.73 10.15
N THR A 14 2.32 17.58 9.79
CA THR A 14 2.49 16.33 10.50
C THR A 14 3.34 15.34 9.71
N ALA A 15 3.81 14.28 10.38
CA ALA A 15 4.55 13.19 9.75
C ALA A 15 3.73 12.46 8.65
N VAL A 16 2.38 12.51 8.70
CA VAL A 16 1.52 11.94 7.65
C VAL A 16 1.85 12.53 6.28
N ARG A 17 1.99 13.86 6.17
CA ARG A 17 2.35 14.49 4.89
C ARG A 17 3.77 14.20 4.45
N LEU A 18 4.71 14.14 5.40
CA LEU A 18 6.09 13.76 5.09
C LEU A 18 6.13 12.34 4.48
N LEU A 19 5.46 11.39 5.11
CA LEU A 19 5.34 10.02 4.60
C LEU A 19 4.67 9.96 3.22
N THR A 20 3.63 10.77 3.01
CA THR A 20 2.88 10.78 1.75
C THR A 20 3.68 11.34 0.59
N PHE A 21 4.48 12.40 0.80
CA PHE A 21 5.12 13.14 -0.30
C PHE A 21 6.63 12.99 -0.36
N CYS A 22 7.34 12.97 0.79
CA CYS A 22 8.80 12.96 0.79
C CYS A 22 9.37 11.54 0.63
N ILE A 23 8.83 10.55 1.36
CA ILE A 23 9.34 9.17 1.30
C ILE A 23 9.30 8.60 -0.12
N PRO A 24 8.18 8.72 -0.90
CA PRO A 24 8.13 8.19 -2.26
C PRO A 24 9.16 8.84 -3.19
N VAL A 25 9.38 10.15 -3.07
CA VAL A 25 10.38 10.86 -3.89
C VAL A 25 11.79 10.41 -3.55
N VAL A 26 12.14 10.33 -2.26
CA VAL A 26 13.45 9.85 -1.81
C VAL A 26 13.70 8.41 -2.26
N PHE A 27 12.72 7.53 -2.11
CA PHE A 27 12.83 6.15 -2.54
C PHE A 27 13.07 6.02 -4.05
N ALA A 28 12.28 6.74 -4.85
CA ALA A 28 12.44 6.75 -6.30
C ALA A 28 13.81 7.32 -6.73
N ALA A 29 14.27 8.38 -6.07
CA ALA A 29 15.59 8.97 -6.33
C ALA A 29 16.74 8.03 -5.98
N LEU A 30 16.67 7.32 -4.84
CA LEU A 30 17.65 6.31 -4.46
C LEU A 30 17.72 5.16 -5.46
N LEU A 31 16.57 4.68 -5.93
CA LEU A 31 16.53 3.61 -6.90
C LEU A 31 17.06 4.07 -8.28
N THR A 32 16.71 5.27 -8.71
CA THR A 32 17.27 5.86 -9.93
C THR A 32 18.79 6.02 -9.82
N GLY A 33 19.29 6.50 -8.69
CA GLY A 33 20.73 6.60 -8.41
C GLY A 33 21.44 5.24 -8.46
N TYR A 34 20.80 4.20 -7.92
CA TYR A 34 21.32 2.83 -8.01
C TYR A 34 21.48 2.37 -9.48
N PHE A 35 20.47 2.58 -10.33
CA PHE A 35 20.55 2.23 -11.75
C PHE A 35 21.57 3.09 -12.51
N ALA A 36 21.73 4.37 -12.15
CA ALA A 36 22.75 5.24 -12.74
C ALA A 36 24.17 4.73 -12.47
N ILE A 37 24.44 4.21 -11.26
CA ILE A 37 25.75 3.66 -10.87
C ILE A 37 25.98 2.30 -11.47
N ARG A 38 24.95 1.44 -11.49
CA ARG A 38 25.06 0.07 -12.02
C ARG A 38 25.30 0.03 -13.53
N GLY A 39 24.86 1.07 -14.25
CA GLY A 39 24.82 1.09 -15.70
C GLY A 39 23.51 0.52 -16.26
N ILE A 40 23.19 0.92 -17.48
CA ILE A 40 21.95 0.58 -18.17
C ILE A 40 22.17 -0.63 -19.06
N ASP A 41 21.36 -1.65 -18.85
CA ASP A 41 21.29 -2.87 -19.66
C ASP A 41 20.01 -2.85 -20.53
N LYS A 42 19.96 -3.72 -21.55
CA LYS A 42 18.77 -3.91 -22.41
C LYS A 42 17.50 -4.25 -21.65
N ASN A 43 17.66 -4.87 -20.45
CA ASN A 43 16.57 -5.23 -19.55
C ASN A 43 16.31 -4.20 -18.43
N ALA A 44 16.90 -3.00 -18.53
CA ALA A 44 16.83 -2.01 -17.45
C ALA A 44 15.41 -1.68 -17.01
N GLN A 45 14.45 -1.58 -17.92
CA GLN A 45 13.04 -1.35 -17.59
C GLN A 45 12.46 -2.48 -16.75
N THR A 46 12.69 -3.74 -17.13
CA THR A 46 12.16 -4.91 -16.40
C THR A 46 12.81 -5.04 -15.02
N LEU A 47 14.12 -4.82 -14.94
CA LEU A 47 14.85 -4.83 -13.66
C LEU A 47 14.40 -3.70 -12.74
N ALA A 48 14.17 -2.49 -13.28
CA ALA A 48 13.68 -1.36 -12.52
C ALA A 48 12.25 -1.59 -12.02
N PHE A 49 11.39 -2.16 -12.86
CA PHE A 49 10.04 -2.56 -12.47
C PHE A 49 10.07 -3.56 -11.31
N GLN A 50 10.83 -4.65 -11.45
CA GLN A 50 10.93 -5.69 -10.42
C GLN A 50 11.49 -5.12 -9.12
N ALA A 51 12.64 -4.44 -9.16
CA ALA A 51 13.27 -3.87 -7.98
C ALA A 51 12.36 -2.85 -7.27
N PHE A 52 11.66 -2.00 -8.05
CA PHE A 52 10.77 -1.01 -7.48
C PHE A 52 9.56 -1.64 -6.81
N PHE A 53 8.77 -2.43 -7.54
CA PHE A 53 7.54 -2.99 -6.99
C PHE A 53 7.80 -4.01 -5.89
N GLU A 54 8.88 -4.81 -5.99
CA GLU A 54 9.25 -5.73 -4.93
C GLU A 54 9.59 -4.99 -3.64
N VAL A 55 10.54 -4.06 -3.66
CA VAL A 55 10.92 -3.33 -2.43
C VAL A 55 9.79 -2.44 -1.93
N TRP A 56 9.05 -1.79 -2.82
CA TRP A 56 7.92 -0.93 -2.45
C TRP A 56 6.82 -1.71 -1.73
N THR A 57 6.43 -2.86 -2.27
CA THR A 57 5.33 -3.66 -1.72
C THR A 57 5.73 -4.53 -0.55
N VAL A 58 6.98 -4.99 -0.50
CA VAL A 58 7.51 -5.80 0.61
C VAL A 58 7.87 -4.96 1.83
N CYS A 59 8.51 -3.80 1.61
CA CYS A 59 9.05 -3.00 2.71
C CYS A 59 8.25 -1.73 2.96
N VAL A 60 8.08 -0.89 1.93
CA VAL A 60 7.54 0.46 2.11
C VAL A 60 6.05 0.42 2.43
N ILE A 61 5.27 -0.38 1.75
CA ILE A 61 3.82 -0.51 1.99
C ILE A 61 3.54 -1.02 3.42
N PRO A 62 4.04 -2.18 3.89
CA PRO A 62 3.73 -2.65 5.24
C PRO A 62 4.11 -1.65 6.32
N LEU A 63 5.34 -1.13 6.30
CA LEU A 63 5.80 -0.14 7.27
C LEU A 63 4.99 1.17 7.18
N GLY A 64 4.73 1.63 5.96
CA GLY A 64 3.95 2.83 5.70
C GLY A 64 2.52 2.72 6.24
N ILE A 65 1.85 1.58 6.05
CA ILE A 65 0.50 1.34 6.58
C ILE A 65 0.50 1.41 8.11
N GLY A 66 1.44 0.74 8.77
CA GLY A 66 1.48 0.72 10.23
C GLY A 66 1.74 2.08 10.84
N ILE A 67 2.72 2.80 10.31
CA ILE A 67 3.04 4.15 10.78
C ILE A 67 1.88 5.10 10.48
N LEU A 68 1.35 5.09 9.26
CA LEU A 68 0.26 5.97 8.84
C LEU A 68 -1.01 5.75 9.67
N SER A 69 -1.46 4.50 9.78
CA SER A 69 -2.66 4.16 10.56
C SER A 69 -2.46 4.48 12.05
N GLY A 70 -1.26 4.20 12.57
CA GLY A 70 -0.89 4.55 13.94
C GLY A 70 -0.93 6.06 14.20
N LEU A 71 -0.33 6.86 13.32
CA LEU A 71 -0.32 8.32 13.42
C LEU A 71 -1.71 8.94 13.34
N VAL A 72 -2.54 8.47 12.39
CA VAL A 72 -3.91 8.97 12.18
C VAL A 72 -4.77 8.78 13.44
N VAL A 73 -4.56 7.69 14.19
CA VAL A 73 -5.24 7.44 15.45
C VAL A 73 -4.58 8.20 16.61
N HIS A 74 -3.25 8.17 16.68
CA HIS A 74 -2.49 8.80 17.77
C HIS A 74 -2.69 10.32 17.86
N TYR A 75 -2.84 11.00 16.73
CA TYR A 75 -3.15 12.44 16.76
C TYR A 75 -4.53 12.74 17.38
N GLU A 76 -5.52 11.86 17.26
CA GLU A 76 -6.80 12.02 17.97
C GLU A 76 -6.67 11.75 19.47
N GLU A 77 -5.80 10.82 19.84
CA GLU A 77 -5.49 10.55 21.25
C GLU A 77 -4.82 11.77 21.91
N LEU A 78 -3.81 12.32 21.26
CA LEU A 78 -3.11 13.54 21.74
C LEU A 78 -4.02 14.77 21.79
N ALA A 79 -5.02 14.86 20.91
CA ALA A 79 -5.97 15.97 20.86
C ALA A 79 -7.00 15.98 22.00
N GLY A 80 -6.89 15.09 22.99
CA GLY A 80 -7.75 15.05 24.19
C GLY A 80 -8.38 13.67 24.44
N ASN A 81 -7.60 12.60 24.36
CA ASN A 81 -8.01 11.22 24.67
C ASN A 81 -9.35 10.81 24.02
N PHE A 82 -9.49 11.16 22.74
CA PHE A 82 -10.70 10.89 21.94
C PHE A 82 -11.98 11.61 22.40
N ASN A 83 -11.96 12.42 23.46
CA ASN A 83 -13.17 13.08 23.99
C ASN A 83 -13.82 13.98 22.95
N GLY A 84 -13.05 14.88 22.31
CA GLY A 84 -13.55 15.74 21.23
C GLY A 84 -14.06 14.97 20.01
N PHE A 85 -13.52 13.76 19.80
CA PHE A 85 -13.89 12.88 18.72
C PHE A 85 -15.19 12.09 19.01
N LEU A 86 -15.39 11.67 20.28
CA LEU A 86 -16.54 10.87 20.70
C LEU A 86 -17.78 11.71 21.03
N ILE A 87 -17.62 12.95 21.54
CA ILE A 87 -18.72 13.85 21.92
C ILE A 87 -19.32 14.57 20.71
N ASN A 88 -18.63 14.59 19.59
CA ASN A 88 -19.05 15.33 18.40
C ASN A 88 -20.37 14.76 17.83
N LYS A 89 -21.26 15.65 17.34
CA LYS A 89 -22.53 15.27 16.67
C LYS A 89 -22.36 14.51 15.36
N VAL A 90 -21.12 14.24 14.95
CA VAL A 90 -20.80 13.47 13.73
C VAL A 90 -21.01 11.98 13.99
N SER A 91 -21.61 11.28 13.03
CA SER A 91 -21.83 9.84 13.15
C SER A 91 -20.50 9.09 13.29
N ARG A 92 -20.43 8.09 14.17
CA ARG A 92 -19.24 7.24 14.38
C ARG A 92 -18.79 6.54 13.11
N TYR A 93 -19.74 6.13 12.26
CA TYR A 93 -19.45 5.59 10.92
C TYR A 93 -18.72 6.61 10.03
N GLY A 94 -19.19 7.87 10.03
CA GLY A 94 -18.55 8.94 9.26
C GLY A 94 -17.12 9.24 9.73
N LEU A 95 -16.88 9.17 11.03
CA LEU A 95 -15.54 9.34 11.62
C LEU A 95 -14.60 8.20 11.22
N TYR A 96 -15.03 6.92 11.35
CA TYR A 96 -14.24 5.76 10.95
C TYR A 96 -13.90 5.79 9.45
N TRP A 97 -14.92 6.05 8.60
CA TRP A 97 -14.74 6.20 7.17
C TRP A 97 -13.78 7.31 6.79
N SER A 98 -13.84 8.47 7.45
CA SER A 98 -12.94 9.58 7.15
C SER A 98 -11.49 9.24 7.42
N LYS A 99 -11.20 8.51 8.51
CA LYS A 99 -9.85 8.03 8.84
C LYS A 99 -9.37 6.98 7.86
N PHE A 100 -10.22 6.03 7.50
CA PHE A 100 -9.91 5.03 6.48
C PHE A 100 -9.61 5.69 5.12
N LEU A 101 -10.49 6.58 4.65
CA LEU A 101 -10.30 7.28 3.37
C LEU A 101 -9.06 8.19 3.38
N LEU A 102 -8.75 8.84 4.49
CA LEU A 102 -7.52 9.61 4.64
C LEU A 102 -6.28 8.72 4.44
N SER A 103 -6.28 7.55 5.07
CA SER A 103 -5.18 6.58 4.93
C SER A 103 -5.08 6.03 3.51
N VAL A 104 -6.21 5.72 2.88
CA VAL A 104 -6.27 5.28 1.46
C VAL A 104 -5.71 6.37 0.54
N LEU A 105 -6.16 7.62 0.69
CA LEU A 105 -5.69 8.73 -0.13
C LEU A 105 -4.18 8.95 0.03
N SER A 106 -3.67 8.89 1.26
CA SER A 106 -2.24 9.06 1.54
C SER A 106 -1.40 7.93 0.91
N MET A 107 -1.81 6.66 1.05
CA MET A 107 -1.08 5.53 0.44
C MET A 107 -1.18 5.53 -1.08
N THR A 108 -2.35 5.87 -1.63
CA THR A 108 -2.54 6.01 -3.08
C THR A 108 -1.64 7.10 -3.65
N ALA A 109 -1.66 8.29 -3.03
CA ALA A 109 -0.81 9.40 -3.45
C ALA A 109 0.68 9.02 -3.36
N SER A 110 1.12 8.40 -2.26
CA SER A 110 2.50 7.96 -2.05
C SER A 110 2.94 6.96 -3.13
N THR A 111 2.14 5.92 -3.40
CA THR A 111 2.48 4.91 -4.42
C THR A 111 2.54 5.50 -5.83
N LEU A 112 1.56 6.35 -6.19
CA LEU A 112 1.56 6.98 -7.51
C LEU A 112 2.70 7.98 -7.68
N ILE A 113 3.02 8.78 -6.66
CA ILE A 113 4.17 9.70 -6.68
C ILE A 113 5.46 8.91 -6.88
N ALA A 114 5.68 7.84 -6.11
CA ALA A 114 6.87 7.02 -6.25
C ALA A 114 7.02 6.45 -7.66
N THR A 115 5.93 5.90 -8.21
CA THR A 115 5.91 5.32 -9.56
C THR A 115 6.19 6.37 -10.64
N ILE A 116 5.52 7.54 -10.55
CA ILE A 116 5.69 8.61 -11.54
C ILE A 116 7.11 9.19 -11.46
N VAL A 117 7.60 9.49 -10.26
CA VAL A 117 8.95 10.04 -10.07
C VAL A 117 10.00 9.05 -10.56
N LEU A 118 9.86 7.76 -10.26
CA LEU A 118 10.77 6.74 -10.78
C LEU A 118 10.72 6.68 -12.31
N GLY A 119 9.52 6.54 -12.90
CA GLY A 119 9.37 6.42 -14.36
C GLY A 119 9.94 7.62 -15.09
N VAL A 120 9.62 8.85 -14.63
CA VAL A 120 10.16 10.08 -15.22
C VAL A 120 11.68 10.15 -15.05
N SER A 121 12.21 9.79 -13.88
CA SER A 121 13.66 9.84 -13.64
C SER A 121 14.43 8.83 -14.51
N LEU A 122 13.90 7.63 -14.69
CA LEU A 122 14.52 6.62 -15.56
C LEU A 122 14.50 7.05 -17.03
N ASP A 123 13.37 7.61 -17.49
CA ASP A 123 13.21 8.07 -18.86
C ASP A 123 14.11 9.28 -19.15
N VAL A 124 14.06 10.33 -18.32
CA VAL A 124 14.76 11.60 -18.56
C VAL A 124 16.26 11.51 -18.29
N PHE A 125 16.67 10.89 -17.19
CA PHE A 125 18.10 10.88 -16.79
C PHE A 125 18.86 9.68 -17.32
N LEU A 126 18.20 8.56 -17.55
CA LEU A 126 18.85 7.31 -17.93
C LEU A 126 18.45 6.84 -19.34
N ASN A 127 17.58 7.54 -20.04
CA ASN A 127 17.07 7.19 -21.36
C ASN A 127 16.49 5.77 -21.44
N VAL A 128 15.87 5.29 -20.35
CA VAL A 128 15.20 4.00 -20.29
C VAL A 128 13.72 4.20 -20.64
N PRO A 129 13.24 3.69 -21.78
CA PRO A 129 11.84 3.85 -22.17
C PRO A 129 10.92 3.16 -21.17
N ILE A 130 9.85 3.84 -20.73
CA ILE A 130 8.93 3.33 -19.72
C ILE A 130 7.58 2.97 -20.32
N SER A 131 7.15 1.74 -20.12
CA SER A 131 5.79 1.25 -20.45
C SER A 131 4.80 1.71 -19.38
N TRP A 132 4.39 2.99 -19.44
CA TRP A 132 3.50 3.64 -18.46
C TRP A 132 2.25 2.82 -18.10
N PRO A 133 1.51 2.21 -19.06
CA PRO A 133 0.33 1.41 -18.71
C PRO A 133 0.63 0.27 -17.75
N ILE A 134 1.80 -0.38 -17.89
CA ILE A 134 2.23 -1.50 -17.05
C ILE A 134 2.58 -1.01 -15.63
N PHE A 135 3.34 0.08 -15.52
CA PHE A 135 3.70 0.66 -14.22
C PHE A 135 2.48 1.19 -13.45
N ILE A 136 1.55 1.85 -14.16
CA ILE A 136 0.31 2.35 -13.54
C ILE A 136 -0.61 1.19 -13.14
N ALA A 137 -0.75 0.15 -13.98
CA ALA A 137 -1.53 -1.04 -13.63
C ALA A 137 -0.97 -1.73 -12.38
N ALA A 138 0.36 -1.88 -12.28
CA ALA A 138 1.02 -2.44 -11.11
C ALA A 138 0.78 -1.60 -9.85
N SER A 139 0.83 -0.27 -9.96
CA SER A 139 0.53 0.64 -8.86
C SER A 139 -0.91 0.51 -8.38
N ILE A 140 -1.87 0.45 -9.31
CA ILE A 140 -3.30 0.27 -8.99
C ILE A 140 -3.52 -1.07 -8.27
N LEU A 141 -2.92 -2.14 -8.76
CA LEU A 141 -3.03 -3.46 -8.14
C LEU A 141 -2.36 -3.53 -6.76
N ALA A 142 -1.20 -2.88 -6.58
CA ALA A 142 -0.58 -2.71 -5.27
C ALA A 142 -1.50 -1.98 -4.30
N ILE A 143 -2.13 -0.88 -4.73
CA ILE A 143 -3.07 -0.09 -3.92
C ILE A 143 -4.29 -0.94 -3.53
N ILE A 144 -4.89 -1.67 -4.49
CA ILE A 144 -6.05 -2.54 -4.21
C ILE A 144 -5.68 -3.60 -3.17
N GLY A 145 -4.53 -4.29 -3.35
CA GLY A 145 -4.04 -5.27 -2.38
C GLY A 145 -3.76 -4.69 -0.99
N THR A 146 -3.51 -3.38 -0.90
CA THR A 146 -3.21 -2.66 0.34
C THR A 146 -4.47 -2.27 1.15
N LEU A 147 -5.62 -2.12 0.50
CA LEU A 147 -6.84 -1.63 1.15
C LEU A 147 -7.27 -2.45 2.39
N PRO A 148 -7.30 -3.80 2.35
CA PRO A 148 -7.66 -4.58 3.54
C PRO A 148 -6.68 -4.38 4.69
N LEU A 149 -5.40 -4.22 4.39
CA LEU A 149 -4.37 -3.97 5.40
C LEU A 149 -4.59 -2.63 6.11
N LEU A 150 -4.95 -1.57 5.36
CA LEU A 150 -5.30 -0.27 5.95
C LEU A 150 -6.48 -0.37 6.91
N ALA A 151 -7.51 -1.15 6.56
CA ALA A 151 -8.67 -1.37 7.42
C ALA A 151 -8.29 -2.12 8.72
N LEU A 152 -7.49 -3.17 8.60
CA LEU A 152 -7.00 -3.96 9.73
C LEU A 152 -6.10 -3.14 10.67
N HIS A 153 -5.15 -2.36 10.10
CA HIS A 153 -4.26 -1.53 10.90
C HIS A 153 -4.98 -0.35 11.56
N LEU A 154 -5.98 0.22 10.90
CA LEU A 154 -6.80 1.26 11.51
C LEU A 154 -7.56 0.72 12.73
N TRP A 155 -8.17 -0.47 12.62
CA TRP A 155 -8.79 -1.14 13.75
C TRP A 155 -7.78 -1.43 14.87
N ALA A 156 -6.61 -2.00 14.54
CA ALA A 156 -5.54 -2.25 15.51
C ALA A 156 -5.06 -0.97 16.20
N GLY A 157 -4.96 0.14 15.44
CA GLY A 157 -4.59 1.45 15.96
C GLY A 157 -5.57 1.98 17.00
N PHE A 158 -6.88 1.87 16.75
CA PHE A 158 -7.88 2.26 17.74
C PHE A 158 -7.89 1.34 18.96
N GLN A 159 -7.70 0.04 18.77
CA GLN A 159 -7.76 -0.96 19.85
C GLN A 159 -6.53 -0.92 20.75
N TRP A 160 -5.33 -0.90 20.16
CA TRP A 160 -4.08 -1.11 20.91
C TRP A 160 -3.04 0.01 20.73
N GLY A 161 -3.32 1.00 19.88
CA GLY A 161 -2.46 2.16 19.68
C GLY A 161 -1.37 2.00 18.62
N MET A 162 -0.54 3.03 18.53
CA MET A 162 0.50 3.14 17.50
C MET A 162 1.56 2.03 17.59
N GLY A 163 1.96 1.63 18.79
CA GLY A 163 2.95 0.56 18.96
C GLY A 163 2.49 -0.78 18.37
N ALA A 164 1.19 -1.12 18.52
CA ALA A 164 0.63 -2.34 17.96
C ALA A 164 0.59 -2.29 16.42
N THR A 165 0.23 -1.16 15.82
CA THR A 165 0.20 -1.03 14.36
C THR A 165 1.60 -1.20 13.77
N ILE A 166 2.64 -0.65 14.40
CA ILE A 166 4.02 -0.81 13.98
C ILE A 166 4.47 -2.26 14.15
N GLY A 167 4.17 -2.89 15.29
CA GLY A 167 4.53 -4.30 15.53
C GLY A 167 3.90 -5.25 14.51
N VAL A 168 2.61 -5.08 14.23
CA VAL A 168 1.88 -5.84 13.20
C VAL A 168 2.48 -5.60 11.80
N SER A 169 2.92 -4.37 11.52
CA SER A 169 3.57 -4.04 10.24
C SER A 169 4.92 -4.70 10.06
N ILE A 170 5.73 -4.79 11.12
CA ILE A 170 7.03 -5.49 11.08
C ILE A 170 6.79 -7.00 10.83
N GLY A 171 5.84 -7.61 11.53
CA GLY A 171 5.42 -8.98 11.25
C GLY A 171 4.91 -9.15 9.82
N GLY A 172 4.13 -8.19 9.35
CA GLY A 172 3.61 -8.14 7.98
C GLY A 172 4.69 -8.01 6.91
N LEU A 173 5.74 -7.21 7.17
CA LEU A 173 6.90 -7.11 6.28
C LEU A 173 7.58 -8.48 6.12
N LEU A 174 7.76 -9.23 7.22
CA LEU A 174 8.33 -10.58 7.15
C LEU A 174 7.44 -11.53 6.32
N MET A 175 6.10 -11.45 6.49
CA MET A 175 5.17 -12.24 5.69
C MET A 175 5.22 -11.84 4.21
N ALA A 176 5.27 -10.55 3.89
CA ALA A 176 5.41 -10.06 2.53
C ALA A 176 6.72 -10.53 1.90
N ALA A 177 7.84 -10.46 2.62
CA ALA A 177 9.15 -10.89 2.14
C ALA A 177 9.19 -12.41 1.90
N LEU A 178 8.78 -13.21 2.88
CA LEU A 178 8.91 -14.67 2.82
C LEU A 178 7.85 -15.31 1.92
N MET A 179 6.59 -14.88 2.03
CA MET A 179 5.47 -15.52 1.35
C MET A 179 4.99 -14.74 0.10
N GLY A 180 5.23 -13.43 0.06
CA GLY A 180 4.88 -12.59 -1.08
C GLY A 180 5.91 -12.65 -2.20
N ALA A 181 7.17 -12.42 -1.87
CA ALA A 181 8.26 -12.28 -2.84
C ALA A 181 8.95 -13.59 -3.21
N THR A 182 8.70 -14.69 -2.49
CA THR A 182 9.33 -15.99 -2.75
C THR A 182 8.33 -17.07 -3.11
N ASN A 183 8.83 -18.21 -3.61
CA ASN A 183 8.01 -19.38 -3.97
C ASN A 183 7.42 -20.10 -2.74
N LEU A 184 7.86 -19.78 -1.52
CA LEU A 184 7.34 -20.38 -0.28
C LEU A 184 5.83 -20.14 -0.12
N GLY A 185 5.35 -19.01 -0.63
CA GLY A 185 3.94 -18.66 -0.53
C GLY A 185 3.05 -19.14 -1.67
N ASP A 186 3.57 -19.81 -2.71
CA ASP A 186 2.81 -20.08 -3.96
C ASP A 186 1.48 -20.80 -3.77
N SER A 187 1.38 -21.68 -2.77
CA SER A 187 0.16 -22.42 -2.47
C SER A 187 -0.80 -21.74 -1.51
N ILE A 188 -0.34 -20.74 -0.74
CA ILE A 188 -1.11 -20.17 0.39
C ILE A 188 -1.20 -18.64 0.39
N TRP A 189 -0.56 -17.94 -0.54
CA TRP A 189 -0.49 -16.48 -0.58
C TRP A 189 -1.88 -15.80 -0.57
N GLN A 190 -2.89 -16.44 -1.18
CA GLN A 190 -4.25 -15.94 -1.22
C GLN A 190 -4.90 -15.77 0.15
N PHE A 191 -4.39 -16.46 1.18
CA PHE A 191 -4.89 -16.40 2.56
C PHE A 191 -4.09 -15.44 3.45
N ILE A 192 -2.97 -14.89 2.95
CA ILE A 192 -2.07 -14.03 3.72
C ILE A 192 -2.20 -12.57 3.21
N PRO A 193 -2.84 -11.68 3.98
CA PRO A 193 -3.13 -10.32 3.48
C PRO A 193 -1.92 -9.52 3.03
N TRP A 194 -0.76 -9.68 3.68
CA TRP A 194 0.46 -8.94 3.33
C TRP A 194 1.11 -9.36 2.00
N THR A 195 0.73 -10.51 1.45
CA THR A 195 1.23 -10.97 0.15
C THR A 195 0.48 -10.34 -1.03
N TRP A 196 -0.75 -9.85 -0.83
CA TRP A 196 -1.58 -9.35 -1.93
C TRP A 196 -0.97 -8.14 -2.63
N PRO A 197 -0.47 -7.09 -1.93
CA PRO A 197 0.18 -5.97 -2.61
C PRO A 197 1.38 -6.44 -3.46
N VAL A 198 2.17 -7.39 -2.94
CA VAL A 198 3.36 -7.93 -3.60
C VAL A 198 2.97 -8.69 -4.87
N ARG A 199 2.14 -9.72 -4.71
CA ARG A 199 1.78 -10.62 -5.81
C ARG A 199 0.99 -9.90 -6.91
N LEU A 200 0.02 -9.07 -6.52
CA LEU A 200 -0.81 -8.34 -7.49
C LEU A 200 0.01 -7.31 -8.27
N ALA A 201 0.92 -6.57 -7.61
CA ALA A 201 1.75 -5.57 -8.28
C ALA A 201 2.71 -6.15 -9.31
N MET A 202 3.15 -7.39 -9.12
CA MET A 202 4.09 -8.04 -10.02
C MET A 202 3.43 -8.60 -11.29
N LEU A 203 2.11 -8.85 -11.29
CA LEU A 203 1.42 -9.46 -12.43
C LEU A 203 1.57 -8.70 -13.77
N PRO A 204 1.45 -7.34 -13.81
CA PRO A 204 1.64 -6.61 -15.06
C PRO A 204 3.06 -6.72 -15.62
N GLY A 205 4.04 -6.99 -14.78
CA GLY A 205 5.45 -7.19 -15.21
C GLY A 205 5.63 -8.33 -16.20
N ALA A 206 4.73 -9.32 -16.21
CA ALA A 206 4.75 -10.38 -17.21
C ALA A 206 4.66 -9.85 -18.65
N TYR A 207 4.03 -8.70 -18.85
CA TYR A 207 3.88 -8.06 -20.16
C TYR A 207 5.11 -7.22 -20.58
N LEU A 208 6.04 -6.93 -19.67
CA LEU A 208 7.31 -6.25 -20.03
C LEU A 208 8.28 -7.15 -20.79
N GLN A 209 8.14 -8.45 -20.69
CA GLN A 209 8.95 -9.44 -21.43
C GLN A 209 8.46 -9.65 -22.87
N PHE A 210 7.38 -8.94 -23.24
CA PHE A 210 6.82 -8.98 -24.58
C PHE A 210 7.68 -8.11 -25.50
N ALA A 211 8.66 -8.70 -26.18
CA ALA A 211 9.33 -8.05 -27.30
C ALA A 211 8.31 -7.93 -28.44
N GLY A 212 8.20 -6.75 -29.06
CA GLY A 212 7.24 -6.47 -30.14
C GLY A 212 7.30 -7.43 -31.34
N ASP A 213 8.37 -8.18 -31.47
CA ASP A 213 8.60 -9.19 -32.52
C ASP A 213 8.07 -10.59 -32.18
N MET A 214 7.55 -10.81 -30.96
CA MET A 214 6.95 -12.10 -30.60
C MET A 214 5.54 -12.23 -31.18
N HIS A 215 5.34 -13.22 -32.06
CA HIS A 215 4.05 -13.54 -32.64
C HIS A 215 3.07 -14.18 -31.67
N PHE A 216 3.55 -14.69 -30.52
CA PHE A 216 2.74 -15.36 -29.51
C PHE A 216 3.08 -14.82 -28.11
N PRO A 217 2.05 -14.67 -27.23
CA PRO A 217 2.28 -14.31 -25.85
C PRO A 217 3.16 -15.35 -25.15
N PRO A 218 4.01 -14.94 -24.15
CA PRO A 218 4.73 -15.88 -23.30
C PRO A 218 3.78 -16.92 -22.71
N GLU A 219 4.26 -18.16 -22.52
CA GLU A 219 3.45 -19.27 -21.98
C GLU A 219 2.69 -18.90 -20.71
N VAL A 220 3.25 -18.04 -19.85
CA VAL A 220 2.63 -17.54 -18.64
C VAL A 220 1.34 -16.75 -18.93
N ILE A 221 1.29 -16.01 -20.04
CA ILE A 221 0.09 -15.24 -20.42
C ILE A 221 -0.89 -16.14 -21.16
N SER A 222 -0.41 -16.95 -22.11
CA SER A 222 -1.26 -17.83 -22.92
C SER A 222 -1.92 -18.95 -22.10
N SER A 223 -1.29 -19.42 -21.02
CA SER A 223 -1.86 -20.41 -20.09
C SER A 223 -3.01 -19.87 -19.22
N GLY A 224 -3.28 -18.56 -19.25
CA GLY A 224 -4.25 -17.92 -18.37
C GLY A 224 -3.79 -17.79 -16.90
N PHE A 225 -2.53 -18.08 -16.61
CA PHE A 225 -1.97 -18.01 -15.25
C PHE A 225 -2.13 -16.62 -14.65
N VAL A 226 -1.75 -15.57 -15.39
CA VAL A 226 -1.86 -14.17 -14.92
C VAL A 226 -3.30 -13.80 -14.55
N LEU A 227 -4.26 -14.19 -15.42
CA LEU A 227 -5.68 -13.91 -15.18
C LEU A 227 -6.20 -14.66 -13.94
N LYS A 228 -5.82 -15.93 -13.78
CA LYS A 228 -6.19 -16.73 -12.61
C LYS A 228 -5.66 -16.10 -11.31
N GLN A 229 -4.39 -15.73 -11.28
CA GLN A 229 -3.77 -15.09 -10.11
C GLN A 229 -4.43 -13.74 -9.80
N LEU A 230 -4.74 -12.95 -10.83
CA LEU A 230 -5.43 -11.67 -10.70
C LEU A 230 -6.80 -11.85 -10.05
N ILE A 231 -7.63 -12.77 -10.57
CA ILE A 231 -8.98 -13.03 -10.04
C ILE A 231 -8.89 -13.51 -8.59
N MET A 232 -7.99 -14.45 -8.29
CA MET A 232 -7.81 -14.97 -6.92
C MET A 232 -7.39 -13.86 -5.95
N GLY A 233 -6.42 -13.04 -6.32
CA GLY A 233 -5.94 -11.95 -5.48
C GLY A 233 -6.99 -10.85 -5.26
N LEU A 234 -7.70 -10.46 -6.31
CA LEU A 234 -8.78 -9.48 -6.20
C LEU A 234 -9.96 -9.99 -5.37
N ALA A 235 -10.34 -11.26 -5.54
CA ALA A 235 -11.42 -11.87 -4.75
C ALA A 235 -11.03 -11.95 -3.27
N ALA A 236 -9.83 -12.45 -2.95
CA ALA A 236 -9.34 -12.57 -1.58
C ALA A 236 -9.23 -11.20 -0.90
N SER A 237 -8.62 -10.22 -1.57
CA SER A 237 -8.46 -8.87 -1.03
C SER A 237 -9.80 -8.14 -0.85
N SER A 238 -10.74 -8.27 -1.80
CA SER A 238 -12.05 -7.64 -1.71
C SER A 238 -12.90 -8.25 -0.59
N LEU A 239 -12.89 -9.57 -0.43
CA LEU A 239 -13.58 -10.25 0.65
C LEU A 239 -13.04 -9.83 2.02
N CYS A 240 -11.72 -9.84 2.18
CA CYS A 240 -11.08 -9.41 3.43
C CYS A 240 -11.37 -7.93 3.73
N LEU A 241 -11.33 -7.06 2.72
CA LEU A 241 -11.67 -5.64 2.86
C LEU A 241 -13.10 -5.47 3.36
N ALA A 242 -14.06 -6.18 2.76
CA ALA A 242 -15.46 -6.12 3.18
C ALA A 242 -15.64 -6.55 4.64
N VAL A 243 -15.03 -7.68 5.01
CA VAL A 243 -15.07 -8.19 6.40
C VAL A 243 -14.40 -7.21 7.38
N ALA A 244 -13.21 -6.71 7.03
CA ALA A 244 -12.47 -5.80 7.89
C ALA A 244 -13.18 -4.44 8.07
N LEU A 245 -13.79 -3.89 7.01
CA LEU A 245 -14.54 -2.64 7.10
C LEU A 245 -15.85 -2.80 7.87
N ILE A 246 -16.65 -3.83 7.55
CA ILE A 246 -17.91 -4.07 8.24
C ILE A 246 -17.64 -4.37 9.72
N GLY A 247 -16.72 -5.29 10.01
CA GLY A 247 -16.33 -5.64 11.37
C GLY A 247 -15.77 -4.45 12.14
N GLY A 248 -14.86 -3.69 11.53
CA GLY A 248 -14.26 -2.49 12.11
C GLY A 248 -15.29 -1.40 12.40
N MET A 249 -16.24 -1.16 11.50
CA MET A 249 -17.31 -0.17 11.70
C MET A 249 -18.28 -0.58 12.81
N LEU A 250 -18.72 -1.84 12.83
CA LEU A 250 -19.61 -2.36 13.87
C LEU A 250 -18.95 -2.31 15.25
N TRP A 251 -17.68 -2.69 15.32
CA TRP A 251 -16.89 -2.61 16.54
C TRP A 251 -16.74 -1.14 16.97
N PHE A 252 -16.34 -0.24 16.08
CA PHE A 252 -16.11 1.18 16.36
C PHE A 252 -17.39 1.89 16.84
N HIS A 253 -18.56 1.47 16.37
CA HIS A 253 -19.83 2.01 16.81
C HIS A 253 -20.05 1.84 18.33
N ARG A 254 -19.51 0.75 18.90
CA ARG A 254 -19.61 0.42 20.34
C ARG A 254 -18.36 0.84 21.13
N TRP A 255 -17.34 1.35 20.46
CA TRP A 255 -16.07 1.68 21.07
C TRP A 255 -16.19 2.98 21.89
N GLU A 256 -15.72 2.97 23.15
CA GLU A 256 -15.83 4.06 24.12
C GLU A 256 -14.48 4.73 24.44
N GLY A 257 -13.47 4.45 23.65
CA GLY A 257 -12.10 4.92 23.89
C GLY A 257 -11.21 3.84 24.49
N ARG A 258 -9.90 4.09 24.49
CA ARG A 258 -8.95 3.24 25.21
C ARG A 258 -8.99 3.58 26.70
N LYS A 259 -9.13 2.53 27.55
CA LYS A 259 -8.91 2.70 28.99
C LYS A 259 -7.41 2.92 29.20
N SER A 260 -6.99 4.07 29.75
CA SER A 260 -5.65 4.20 30.27
C SER A 260 -5.56 3.30 31.50
N TYR A 261 -4.71 2.30 31.46
CA TYR A 261 -4.29 1.61 32.68
C TYR A 261 -3.15 2.49 33.23
N ASP A 262 -3.50 3.34 34.21
CA ASP A 262 -2.54 4.06 35.05
C ASP A 262 -1.79 3.04 35.93
#